data_3e2930effb92f3f45784ffce56c7ee63
#
_entry.id   3e2930effb92f3f45784ffce56c7ee63
#
_cell.length_a   1.000
_cell.length_b   1.000
_cell.length_c   1.000
_cell.angle_alpha   90.00
_cell.angle_beta   90.00
_cell.angle_gamma   90.00
#
_symmetry.space_group_name_H-M   'P 1'
#
loop_
_entity.id
_entity.type
_entity.pdbx_description
1 polymer ?
#
loop_
_entity_poly.entity_id
_entity_poly.type
_entity_poly.pdbx_seq_one_letter_code
_entity_poly.pdbx_strand_id
1 'polypeptide(L)'
;MTRRSILFLVATLTLTAGEKPNFTGTWKLNAAKSDFGKMPLPAKLERVVQHAEPKLTVQSVTSSPQGELRSVSIYTTDDKESVNTVRGTQVKSVAAWVGPTLTIRSTRQVQNVELVAVEHWSMSANGKVLTVINKISTPGGTVEATTVLDRQ
;
A
#
# COMPACT_ATOMS: atom_id res chain seq x y z
N MET A 1 -43.23 -50.84 4.77
CA MET A 1 -42.70 -49.74 5.59
C MET A 1 -41.44 -49.23 4.94
N THR A 2 -41.52 -48.12 4.20
CA THR A 2 -40.41 -47.51 3.45
C THR A 2 -39.77 -46.45 4.35
N ARG A 3 -38.56 -46.70 4.85
CA ARG A 3 -37.74 -45.68 5.54
C ARG A 3 -37.16 -44.72 4.50
N ARG A 4 -37.65 -43.49 4.50
CA ARG A 4 -37.02 -42.38 3.75
C ARG A 4 -35.86 -41.85 4.57
N SER A 5 -34.63 -42.11 4.15
CA SER A 5 -33.44 -41.45 4.67
C SER A 5 -33.36 -40.06 4.08
N ILE A 6 -33.47 -39.05 4.95
CA ILE A 6 -33.24 -37.64 4.57
C ILE A 6 -31.75 -37.42 4.71
N LEU A 7 -31.09 -37.20 3.57
CA LEU A 7 -29.69 -36.82 3.51
C LEU A 7 -29.61 -35.32 3.77
N PHE A 8 -29.14 -34.91 4.94
CA PHE A 8 -28.81 -33.51 5.21
C PHE A 8 -27.49 -33.17 4.49
N LEU A 9 -27.57 -32.38 3.40
CA LEU A 9 -26.42 -31.79 2.74
C LEU A 9 -25.97 -30.59 3.60
N VAL A 10 -24.93 -30.76 4.40
CA VAL A 10 -24.28 -29.65 5.11
C VAL A 10 -23.41 -28.91 4.10
N ALA A 11 -23.92 -27.80 3.62
CA ALA A 11 -23.12 -26.88 2.83
C ALA A 11 -22.13 -26.17 3.77
N THR A 12 -20.88 -26.60 3.77
CA THR A 12 -19.78 -25.87 4.40
C THR A 12 -19.51 -24.61 3.58
N LEU A 13 -19.93 -23.44 4.07
CA LEU A 13 -19.46 -22.17 3.57
C LEU A 13 -17.97 -22.06 3.92
N THR A 14 -17.11 -22.34 2.97
CA THR A 14 -15.71 -21.95 3.06
C THR A 14 -15.64 -20.43 2.89
N LEU A 15 -15.45 -19.68 3.99
CA LEU A 15 -15.01 -18.30 3.91
C LEU A 15 -13.63 -18.33 3.25
N THR A 16 -13.55 -18.03 1.97
CA THR A 16 -12.29 -17.72 1.33
C THR A 16 -11.79 -16.40 1.90
N ALA A 17 -10.71 -16.43 2.69
CA ALA A 17 -9.94 -15.23 3.00
C ALA A 17 -9.64 -14.53 1.67
N GLY A 18 -9.97 -13.20 1.57
CA GLY A 18 -9.84 -12.46 0.33
C GLY A 18 -8.48 -12.68 -0.32
N GLU A 19 -8.48 -12.95 -1.62
CA GLU A 19 -7.27 -13.19 -2.38
C GLU A 19 -6.36 -11.97 -2.35
N LYS A 20 -5.06 -12.17 -2.13
CA LYS A 20 -4.06 -11.11 -2.14
C LYS A 20 -3.93 -10.52 -3.54
N PRO A 21 -4.17 -9.22 -3.75
CA PRO A 21 -4.03 -8.62 -5.07
C PRO A 21 -2.57 -8.57 -5.51
N ASN A 22 -2.34 -8.60 -6.82
CA ASN A 22 -1.05 -8.32 -7.42
C ASN A 22 -1.02 -6.85 -7.85
N PHE A 23 -0.12 -6.05 -7.26
CA PHE A 23 -0.01 -4.62 -7.51
C PHE A 23 0.82 -4.26 -8.75
N THR A 24 1.35 -5.23 -9.49
CA THR A 24 2.16 -4.97 -10.69
C THR A 24 1.41 -4.08 -11.66
N GLY A 25 2.05 -3.02 -12.11
CA GLY A 25 1.51 -2.09 -13.09
C GLY A 25 2.09 -0.68 -12.98
N THR A 26 1.64 0.18 -13.87
CA THR A 26 1.89 1.61 -13.83
C THR A 26 0.66 2.31 -13.31
N TRP A 27 0.84 3.14 -12.29
CA TRP A 27 -0.22 3.78 -11.54
C TRP A 27 -0.03 5.29 -11.54
N LYS A 28 -1.06 6.05 -11.89
CA LYS A 28 -1.04 7.52 -11.89
C LYS A 28 -2.05 8.10 -10.92
N LEU A 29 -1.66 9.20 -10.28
CA LEU A 29 -2.50 9.93 -9.34
C LEU A 29 -3.83 10.34 -9.97
N ASN A 30 -4.91 9.97 -9.30
CA ASN A 30 -6.23 10.54 -9.51
C ASN A 30 -6.45 11.64 -8.45
N ALA A 31 -6.12 12.87 -8.81
CA ALA A 31 -6.18 13.99 -7.87
C ALA A 31 -7.61 14.26 -7.37
N ALA A 32 -8.62 14.07 -8.22
CA ALA A 32 -10.01 14.30 -7.86
C ALA A 32 -10.54 13.32 -6.79
N LYS A 33 -9.97 12.13 -6.71
CA LYS A 33 -10.36 11.09 -5.74
C LYS A 33 -9.42 10.98 -4.56
N SER A 34 -8.32 11.72 -4.57
CA SER A 34 -7.30 11.71 -3.52
C SER A 34 -7.55 12.81 -2.49
N ASP A 35 -7.18 12.55 -1.24
CA ASP A 35 -7.27 13.52 -0.14
C ASP A 35 -5.94 13.54 0.61
N PHE A 36 -5.26 14.65 0.58
CA PHE A 36 -3.99 14.88 1.27
C PHE A 36 -4.14 15.71 2.56
N GLY A 37 -5.39 15.99 2.95
CA GLY A 37 -5.67 16.81 4.12
C GLY A 37 -5.01 18.19 4.01
N LYS A 38 -4.18 18.53 4.99
CA LYS A 38 -3.42 19.80 5.01
C LYS A 38 -2.13 19.78 4.18
N MET A 39 -1.71 18.60 3.69
CA MET A 39 -0.51 18.50 2.86
C MET A 39 -0.82 18.93 1.42
N PRO A 40 0.14 19.56 0.72
CA PRO A 40 -0.06 19.93 -0.67
C PRO A 40 -0.19 18.68 -1.56
N LEU A 41 -1.17 18.70 -2.46
CA LEU A 41 -1.33 17.69 -3.48
C LEU A 41 -0.18 17.83 -4.50
N PRO A 42 0.56 16.75 -4.83
CA PRO A 42 1.60 16.85 -5.85
C PRO A 42 0.97 17.11 -7.23
N ALA A 43 1.68 17.85 -8.08
CA ALA A 43 1.25 18.08 -9.46
C ALA A 43 1.23 16.77 -10.28
N LYS A 44 2.14 15.84 -9.94
CA LYS A 44 2.23 14.52 -10.55
C LYS A 44 2.69 13.52 -9.49
N LEU A 45 2.08 12.35 -9.48
CA LEU A 45 2.58 11.17 -8.80
C LEU A 45 2.34 9.98 -9.71
N GLU A 46 3.42 9.28 -10.03
CA GLU A 46 3.39 8.03 -10.79
C GLU A 46 4.17 6.97 -10.03
N ARG A 47 3.63 5.77 -9.97
CA ARG A 47 4.30 4.59 -9.41
C ARG A 47 4.36 3.50 -10.45
N VAL A 48 5.54 2.92 -10.65
CA VAL A 48 5.72 1.67 -11.39
C VAL A 48 6.01 0.58 -10.36
N VAL A 49 5.13 -0.38 -10.29
CA VAL A 49 5.18 -1.47 -9.30
C VAL A 49 5.47 -2.78 -9.99
N GLN A 50 6.45 -3.52 -9.47
CA GLN A 50 6.73 -4.90 -9.80
C GLN A 50 6.51 -5.73 -8.54
N HIS A 51 5.55 -6.64 -8.59
CA HIS A 51 5.14 -7.44 -7.45
C HIS A 51 5.16 -8.93 -7.84
N ALA A 52 6.09 -9.66 -7.25
CA ALA A 52 6.19 -11.12 -7.33
C ALA A 52 6.49 -11.64 -5.93
N GLU A 53 5.47 -12.15 -5.23
CA GLU A 53 5.56 -12.55 -3.83
C GLU A 53 6.84 -13.36 -3.52
N PRO A 54 7.56 -13.01 -2.45
CA PRO A 54 7.27 -11.94 -1.48
C PRO A 54 7.89 -10.57 -1.85
N LYS A 55 8.46 -10.41 -3.04
CA LYS A 55 9.18 -9.19 -3.45
C LYS A 55 8.22 -8.14 -4.03
N LEU A 56 8.32 -6.92 -3.52
CA LEU A 56 7.61 -5.75 -4.01
C LEU A 56 8.62 -4.63 -4.31
N THR A 57 8.73 -4.24 -5.58
CA THR A 57 9.55 -3.10 -6.00
C THR A 57 8.65 -1.95 -6.42
N VAL A 58 8.88 -0.77 -5.86
CA VAL A 58 8.10 0.44 -6.12
C VAL A 58 9.03 1.54 -6.60
N GLN A 59 8.88 1.94 -7.84
CA GLN A 59 9.52 3.15 -8.40
C GLN A 59 8.49 4.26 -8.37
N SER A 60 8.83 5.41 -7.79
CA SER A 60 7.94 6.56 -7.68
C SER A 60 8.58 7.80 -8.30
N VAL A 61 7.76 8.56 -9.01
CA VAL A 61 8.09 9.89 -9.52
C VAL A 61 7.04 10.85 -9.00
N THR A 62 7.48 11.86 -8.26
CA THR A 62 6.60 12.88 -7.68
C THR A 62 7.10 14.25 -8.12
N SER A 63 6.22 15.09 -8.66
CA SER A 63 6.53 16.47 -9.05
C SER A 63 5.91 17.44 -8.06
N SER A 64 6.71 18.37 -7.60
CA SER A 64 6.34 19.47 -6.72
C SER A 64 6.90 20.78 -7.24
N PRO A 65 6.52 21.95 -6.65
CA PRO A 65 7.14 23.23 -7.01
C PRO A 65 8.66 23.27 -6.83
N GLN A 66 9.22 22.41 -5.98
CA GLN A 66 10.67 22.30 -5.74
C GLN A 66 11.37 21.38 -6.75
N GLY A 67 10.65 20.77 -7.68
CA GLY A 67 11.18 19.91 -8.72
C GLY A 67 10.62 18.47 -8.67
N GLU A 68 11.22 17.61 -9.47
CA GLU A 68 10.86 16.20 -9.58
C GLU A 68 11.70 15.35 -8.62
N LEU A 69 11.03 14.50 -7.89
CA LEU A 69 11.65 13.52 -7.01
C LEU A 69 11.41 12.11 -7.53
N ARG A 70 12.50 11.35 -7.64
CA ARG A 70 12.48 9.93 -7.98
C ARG A 70 12.94 9.10 -6.80
N SER A 71 12.28 7.98 -6.57
CA SER A 71 12.70 7.02 -5.56
C SER A 71 12.44 5.59 -6.03
N VAL A 72 13.23 4.66 -5.50
CA VAL A 72 13.02 3.22 -5.66
C VAL A 72 13.05 2.60 -4.28
N SER A 73 12.03 1.84 -3.95
CA SER A 73 11.96 1.08 -2.70
C SER A 73 11.69 -0.38 -2.99
N ILE A 74 12.37 -1.25 -2.29
CA ILE A 74 12.23 -2.70 -2.39
C ILE A 74 11.79 -3.21 -1.03
N TYR A 75 10.67 -3.91 -0.99
CA TYR A 75 10.09 -4.51 0.21
C TYR A 75 10.00 -6.03 0.05
N THR A 76 9.93 -6.72 1.17
CA THR A 76 9.48 -8.11 1.23
C THR A 76 8.18 -8.18 2.05
N THR A 77 7.16 -8.84 1.51
CA THR A 77 5.79 -8.84 2.07
C THR A 77 5.57 -9.93 3.13
N ASP A 78 6.64 -10.55 3.59
CA ASP A 78 6.68 -11.68 4.52
C ASP A 78 6.98 -11.29 5.97
N ASP A 79 6.66 -10.04 6.35
CA ASP A 79 6.85 -9.50 7.71
C ASP A 79 8.32 -9.37 8.13
N LYS A 80 9.24 -9.38 7.19
CA LYS A 80 10.67 -9.14 7.44
C LYS A 80 11.06 -7.70 7.14
N GLU A 81 12.07 -7.20 7.84
CA GLU A 81 12.59 -5.85 7.62
C GLU A 81 13.25 -5.71 6.26
N SER A 82 12.94 -4.62 5.58
CA SER A 82 13.62 -4.12 4.39
C SER A 82 14.24 -2.78 4.70
N VAL A 83 15.41 -2.50 4.13
CA VAL A 83 16.10 -1.21 4.28
C VAL A 83 16.29 -0.58 2.92
N ASN A 84 15.77 0.64 2.77
CA ASN A 84 15.90 1.45 1.56
C ASN A 84 16.56 2.78 1.88
N THR A 85 17.18 3.41 0.89
CA THR A 85 17.68 4.78 1.00
C THR A 85 16.82 5.69 0.13
N VAL A 86 16.15 6.66 0.74
CA VAL A 86 15.31 7.64 0.06
C VAL A 86 15.82 9.03 0.40
N ARG A 87 16.21 9.80 -0.60
CA ARG A 87 16.81 11.15 -0.44
C ARG A 87 17.99 11.17 0.54
N GLY A 88 18.87 10.17 0.46
CA GLY A 88 20.02 10.06 1.36
C GLY A 88 19.67 9.63 2.80
N THR A 89 18.41 9.39 3.10
CA THR A 89 17.95 8.94 4.42
C THR A 89 17.63 7.45 4.37
N GLN A 90 18.12 6.70 5.35
CA GLN A 90 17.79 5.30 5.50
C GLN A 90 16.37 5.13 6.05
N VAL A 91 15.58 4.30 5.38
CA VAL A 91 14.20 3.96 5.74
C VAL A 91 14.13 2.46 6.00
N LYS A 92 13.74 2.08 7.21
CA LYS A 92 13.47 0.70 7.60
C LYS A 92 11.98 0.44 7.48
N SER A 93 11.62 -0.65 6.83
CA SER A 93 10.21 -0.97 6.57
C SER A 93 9.91 -2.43 6.82
N VAL A 94 8.71 -2.69 7.32
CA VAL A 94 8.14 -4.04 7.44
C VAL A 94 6.82 -4.04 6.68
N ALA A 95 6.68 -4.96 5.75
CA ALA A 95 5.46 -5.14 4.97
C ALA A 95 4.81 -6.50 5.27
N ALA A 96 3.53 -6.48 5.57
CA ALA A 96 2.76 -7.67 5.91
C ALA A 96 1.33 -7.58 5.38
N TRP A 97 0.75 -8.73 5.09
CA TRP A 97 -0.63 -8.84 4.65
C TRP A 97 -1.59 -8.92 5.83
N VAL A 98 -2.68 -8.16 5.75
CA VAL A 98 -3.86 -8.29 6.61
C VAL A 98 -5.06 -8.53 5.69
N GLY A 99 -5.42 -9.79 5.49
CA GLY A 99 -6.39 -10.16 4.46
C GLY A 99 -5.90 -9.71 3.07
N PRO A 100 -6.72 -9.02 2.26
CA PRO A 100 -6.35 -8.51 0.95
C PRO A 100 -5.59 -7.18 0.99
N THR A 101 -5.33 -6.62 2.17
CA THR A 101 -4.65 -5.33 2.34
C THR A 101 -3.19 -5.55 2.71
N LEU A 102 -2.27 -4.93 1.96
CA LEU A 102 -0.86 -4.89 2.32
C LEU A 102 -0.60 -3.68 3.22
N THR A 103 -0.05 -3.92 4.40
CA THR A 103 0.36 -2.86 5.33
C THR A 103 1.87 -2.73 5.31
N ILE A 104 2.38 -1.53 5.05
CA ILE A 104 3.82 -1.21 5.06
C ILE A 104 4.05 -0.19 6.16
N ARG A 105 4.78 -0.60 7.21
CA ARG A 105 5.21 0.30 8.28
C ARG A 105 6.67 0.69 8.05
N SER A 106 6.93 1.98 7.94
CA SER A 106 8.25 2.54 7.68
C SER A 106 8.68 3.48 8.78
N THR A 107 9.95 3.41 9.15
CA THR A 107 10.57 4.27 10.18
C THR A 107 11.81 4.93 9.60
N ARG A 108 11.96 6.23 9.81
CA ARG A 108 13.13 7.01 9.42
C ARG A 108 13.45 8.11 10.42
N GLN A 109 14.70 8.51 10.47
CA GLN A 109 15.16 9.65 11.27
C GLN A 109 15.34 10.87 10.37
N VAL A 110 14.73 11.98 10.74
CA VAL A 110 14.90 13.28 10.09
C VAL A 110 15.24 14.32 11.15
N GLN A 111 16.45 14.90 11.10
CA GLN A 111 16.91 15.88 12.08
C GLN A 111 16.74 15.41 13.55
N ASN A 112 17.16 14.18 13.83
CA ASN A 112 17.03 13.51 15.14
C ASN A 112 15.58 13.27 15.61
N VAL A 113 14.60 13.41 14.73
CA VAL A 113 13.19 13.09 14.97
C VAL A 113 12.84 11.80 14.25
N GLU A 114 12.26 10.84 14.97
CA GLU A 114 11.73 9.63 14.38
C GLU A 114 10.37 9.91 13.75
N LEU A 115 10.27 9.58 12.46
CA LEU A 115 9.01 9.58 11.72
C LEU A 115 8.59 8.15 11.45
N VAL A 116 7.34 7.85 11.76
CA VAL A 116 6.73 6.56 11.47
C VAL A 116 5.61 6.78 10.47
N ALA A 117 5.69 6.08 9.34
CA ALA A 117 4.64 6.05 8.33
C ALA A 117 4.04 4.65 8.24
N VAL A 118 2.72 4.57 8.16
CA VAL A 118 2.00 3.32 7.93
C VAL A 118 1.14 3.50 6.69
N GLU A 119 1.44 2.72 5.65
CA GLU A 119 0.67 2.67 4.42
C GLU A 119 -0.21 1.43 4.39
N HIS A 120 -1.48 1.60 4.01
CA HIS A 120 -2.40 0.51 3.72
C HIS A 120 -2.73 0.54 2.23
N TRP A 121 -2.32 -0.51 1.53
CA TRP A 121 -2.52 -0.67 0.09
C TRP A 121 -3.68 -1.61 -0.16
N SER A 122 -4.66 -1.14 -0.91
CA SER A 122 -5.81 -1.95 -1.35
C SER A 122 -6.11 -1.73 -2.82
N MET A 123 -6.65 -2.75 -3.47
CA MET A 123 -6.99 -2.71 -4.88
C MET A 123 -8.50 -2.88 -5.06
N SER A 124 -9.08 -2.14 -6.01
CA SER A 124 -10.48 -2.34 -6.42
C SER A 124 -10.71 -3.74 -7.00
N ALA A 125 -11.96 -4.21 -6.96
CA ALA A 125 -12.32 -5.54 -7.44
C ALA A 125 -11.96 -5.78 -8.91
N ASN A 126 -12.02 -4.73 -9.75
CA ASN A 126 -11.64 -4.80 -11.17
C ASN A 126 -10.12 -4.65 -11.42
N GLY A 127 -9.32 -4.44 -10.38
CA GLY A 127 -7.86 -4.28 -10.49
C GLY A 127 -7.39 -2.97 -11.13
N LYS A 128 -8.26 -1.98 -11.29
CA LYS A 128 -7.96 -0.73 -12.01
C LYS A 128 -7.63 0.45 -11.11
N VAL A 129 -7.92 0.35 -9.81
CA VAL A 129 -7.71 1.41 -8.83
C VAL A 129 -6.91 0.88 -7.66
N LEU A 130 -5.80 1.53 -7.36
CA LEU A 130 -4.98 1.30 -6.17
C LEU A 130 -5.21 2.45 -5.19
N THR A 131 -5.66 2.12 -3.99
CA THR A 131 -5.83 3.10 -2.91
C THR A 131 -4.75 2.87 -1.85
N VAL A 132 -4.03 3.93 -1.50
CA VAL A 132 -3.01 3.92 -0.46
C VAL A 132 -3.40 4.94 0.61
N ILE A 133 -3.73 4.46 1.80
CA ILE A 133 -3.96 5.30 2.97
C ILE A 133 -2.65 5.37 3.75
N ASN A 134 -2.09 6.56 3.88
CA ASN A 134 -0.82 6.79 4.57
C ASN A 134 -1.04 7.62 5.83
N LYS A 135 -0.62 7.08 6.98
CA LYS A 135 -0.61 7.78 8.27
C LYS A 135 0.84 8.04 8.67
N ILE A 136 1.18 9.30 8.83
CA ILE A 136 2.52 9.72 9.26
C ILE A 136 2.43 10.27 10.67
N SER A 137 3.12 9.63 11.60
CA SER A 137 3.19 10.05 12.99
C SER A 137 4.51 10.78 13.26
N THR A 138 4.39 11.93 13.87
CA THR A 138 5.49 12.79 14.32
C THR A 138 5.27 13.15 15.78
N PRO A 139 6.28 13.70 16.50
CA PRO A 139 6.07 14.23 17.84
C PRO A 139 4.99 15.33 17.93
N GLY A 140 4.73 16.04 16.83
CA GLY A 140 3.71 17.09 16.72
C GLY A 140 2.30 16.59 16.38
N GLY A 141 2.10 15.28 16.18
CA GLY A 141 0.81 14.71 15.84
C GLY A 141 0.85 13.77 14.63
N THR A 142 -0.32 13.33 14.20
CA THR A 142 -0.49 12.42 13.07
C THR A 142 -1.14 13.13 11.90
N VAL A 143 -0.62 12.89 10.70
CA VAL A 143 -1.17 13.36 9.42
C VAL A 143 -1.60 12.14 8.62
N GLU A 144 -2.77 12.23 7.99
CA GLU A 144 -3.29 11.17 7.13
C GLU A 144 -3.50 11.69 5.71
N ALA A 145 -3.17 10.86 4.72
CA ALA A 145 -3.43 11.11 3.31
C ALA A 145 -4.01 9.86 2.66
N THR A 146 -4.98 10.05 1.79
CA THR A 146 -5.52 9.02 0.91
C THR A 146 -5.09 9.32 -0.51
N THR A 147 -4.28 8.44 -1.07
CA THR A 147 -3.83 8.51 -2.47
C THR A 147 -4.60 7.50 -3.29
N VAL A 148 -5.31 7.95 -4.29
CA VAL A 148 -6.00 7.11 -5.26
C VAL A 148 -5.24 7.16 -6.58
N LEU A 149 -4.89 6.01 -7.09
CA LEU A 149 -4.09 5.83 -8.30
C LEU A 149 -4.86 4.98 -9.30
N ASP A 150 -4.91 5.44 -10.53
CA ASP A 150 -5.52 4.70 -11.64
C ASP A 150 -4.46 3.94 -12.43
N ARG A 151 -4.78 2.70 -12.79
CA ARG A 151 -3.92 1.87 -13.66
C ARG A 151 -3.88 2.43 -15.08
N GLN A 152 -2.69 2.45 -15.64
CA GLN A 152 -2.46 2.87 -17.03
C GLN A 152 -2.41 1.68 -17.98
#